data_ae1ad717d0352a0af4f2a24410a937de
#
_entry.id   ae1ad717d0352a0af4f2a24410a937de
#
_cell.length_a   1.000
_cell.length_b   1.000
_cell.length_c   1.000
_cell.angle_alpha   90.00
_cell.angle_beta   90.00
_cell.angle_gamma   90.00
#
_symmetry.space_group_name_H-M   'P 1'
#
loop_
_entity.id
_entity.type
_entity.pdbx_description
1 polymer ?
#
loop_
_entity_poly.entity_id
_entity_poly.type
_entity_poly.pdbx_seq_one_letter_code
_entity_poly.pdbx_strand_id
1 'polypeptide(L)'
;MKASQHIQNILTRLPHQPGVYKHFNEAGVVIYVGKAKDLKKRVSSYFNRKTYENNKTKLLVRKIRDIEWIVAPTEQDALLLENNLIKEYRPVYNILLKDDKTFPFIVLKN
;
A
#
# COMPACT_ATOMS: atom_id res chain seq x y z
N MET A 1 -6.75 -1.96 15.42
CA MET A 1 -7.60 -2.87 14.65
C MET A 1 -6.92 -4.21 14.48
N LYS A 2 -7.66 -5.28 14.69
CA LYS A 2 -7.09 -6.62 14.58
C LYS A 2 -7.26 -7.15 13.16
N ALA A 3 -6.19 -7.64 12.57
CA ALA A 3 -6.24 -8.21 11.24
C ALA A 3 -6.97 -9.55 11.25
N SER A 4 -7.67 -9.87 10.16
CA SER A 4 -8.32 -11.16 10.01
C SER A 4 -7.28 -12.28 9.93
N GLN A 5 -7.73 -13.52 10.12
CA GLN A 5 -6.82 -14.67 10.01
C GLN A 5 -6.20 -14.75 8.61
N HIS A 6 -6.98 -14.45 7.57
CA HIS A 6 -6.48 -14.43 6.21
C HIS A 6 -5.32 -13.45 6.05
N ILE A 7 -5.49 -12.22 6.56
CA ILE A 7 -4.43 -11.20 6.50
C ILE A 7 -3.23 -11.66 7.32
N GLN A 8 -3.44 -12.19 8.51
CA GLN A 8 -2.32 -12.67 9.33
C GLN A 8 -1.52 -13.75 8.62
N ASN A 9 -2.19 -14.65 7.92
CA ASN A 9 -1.51 -15.70 7.14
C ASN A 9 -0.66 -15.09 6.02
N ILE A 10 -1.17 -14.05 5.37
CA ILE A 10 -0.40 -13.34 4.34
C ILE A 10 0.85 -12.71 4.96
N LEU A 11 0.69 -12.04 6.10
CA LEU A 11 1.80 -11.35 6.76
C LEU A 11 2.93 -12.32 7.11
N THR A 12 2.61 -13.56 7.47
CA THR A 12 3.65 -14.53 7.81
C THR A 12 4.44 -14.99 6.59
N ARG A 13 3.87 -14.90 5.39
CA ARG A 13 4.51 -15.34 4.15
C ARG A 13 5.28 -14.25 3.42
N LEU A 14 5.09 -13.00 3.81
CA LEU A 14 5.78 -11.89 3.14
C LEU A 14 7.29 -12.00 3.31
N PRO A 15 8.05 -11.80 2.23
CA PRO A 15 9.52 -11.84 2.32
C PRO A 15 10.11 -10.51 2.78
N HIS A 16 11.30 -10.58 3.36
CA HIS A 16 12.10 -9.39 3.67
C HIS A 16 12.88 -8.99 2.41
N GLN A 17 12.15 -8.54 1.40
CA GLN A 17 12.72 -8.20 0.10
C GLN A 17 12.02 -6.97 -0.48
N PRO A 18 12.69 -6.25 -1.40
CA PRO A 18 12.03 -5.12 -2.07
C PRO A 18 10.91 -5.60 -2.96
N GLY A 19 9.93 -4.75 -3.16
CA GLY A 19 8.85 -5.09 -4.06
C GLY A 19 7.70 -4.13 -3.98
N VAL A 20 6.58 -4.55 -4.56
CA VAL A 20 5.34 -3.79 -4.62
C VAL A 20 4.23 -4.63 -4.03
N TYR A 21 3.31 -3.98 -3.31
CA TYR A 21 2.16 -4.65 -2.75
C TYR A 21 0.87 -3.97 -3.20
N LYS A 22 -0.19 -4.77 -3.29
CA LYS A 22 -1.53 -4.29 -3.65
C LYS A 22 -2.48 -4.66 -2.51
N HIS A 23 -3.25 -3.69 -2.05
CA HIS A 23 -4.31 -3.92 -1.06
C HIS A 23 -5.64 -3.99 -1.78
N PHE A 24 -6.41 -5.02 -1.46
CA PHE A 24 -7.73 -5.25 -2.05
C PHE A 24 -8.81 -5.07 -0.99
N ASN A 25 -9.97 -4.57 -1.43
CA ASN A 25 -11.14 -4.50 -0.56
C ASN A 25 -11.94 -5.81 -0.66
N GLU A 26 -13.09 -5.83 0.02
CA GLU A 26 -13.95 -7.01 0.04
C GLU A 26 -14.45 -7.40 -1.34
N ALA A 27 -14.65 -6.43 -2.22
CA ALA A 27 -15.11 -6.68 -3.58
C ALA A 27 -13.99 -7.15 -4.53
N GLY A 28 -12.75 -7.25 -4.04
CA GLY A 28 -11.63 -7.65 -4.87
C GLY A 28 -11.05 -6.51 -5.70
N VAL A 29 -11.38 -5.28 -5.36
CA VAL A 29 -10.87 -4.10 -6.07
C VAL A 29 -9.56 -3.64 -5.43
N VAL A 30 -8.58 -3.31 -6.28
CA VAL A 30 -7.31 -2.74 -5.80
C VAL A 30 -7.58 -1.34 -5.29
N ILE A 31 -7.39 -1.11 -3.99
CA ILE A 31 -7.65 0.18 -3.38
C ILE A 31 -6.39 0.95 -3.04
N TYR A 32 -5.23 0.30 -3.05
CA TYR A 32 -3.95 0.95 -2.80
C TYR A 32 -2.81 0.11 -3.34
N VAL A 33 -1.80 0.77 -3.91
CA VAL A 33 -0.56 0.15 -4.38
C VAL A 33 0.60 0.91 -3.74
N GLY A 34 1.57 0.18 -3.20
CA GLY A 34 2.75 0.79 -2.60
C GLY A 34 4.00 -0.01 -2.89
N LYS A 35 5.15 0.65 -2.73
CA LYS A 35 6.44 -0.03 -2.83
C LYS A 35 7.10 -0.10 -1.46
N ALA A 36 8.02 -1.03 -1.33
CA ALA A 36 8.72 -1.22 -0.07
C ALA A 36 10.15 -1.69 -0.33
N LYS A 37 11.05 -1.32 0.56
CA LYS A 37 12.40 -1.90 0.59
C LYS A 37 12.37 -3.28 1.23
N ASP A 38 11.43 -3.48 2.13
CA ASP A 38 11.22 -4.72 2.87
C ASP A 38 9.70 -4.92 2.95
N LEU A 39 9.19 -5.79 2.10
CA LEU A 39 7.75 -6.02 1.99
C LEU A 39 7.14 -6.43 3.32
N LYS A 40 7.80 -7.34 4.04
CA LYS A 40 7.26 -7.82 5.31
C LYS A 40 7.11 -6.72 6.33
N LYS A 41 8.15 -5.89 6.51
CA LYS A 41 8.10 -4.80 7.47
C LYS A 41 7.06 -3.77 7.08
N ARG A 42 7.04 -3.38 5.80
CA ARG A 42 6.15 -2.32 5.34
C ARG A 42 4.69 -2.73 5.43
N VAL A 43 4.36 -3.89 4.90
CA VAL A 43 2.96 -4.35 4.88
C VAL A 43 2.49 -4.63 6.31
N SER A 44 3.33 -5.28 7.11
CA SER A 44 2.96 -5.57 8.50
C SER A 44 2.71 -4.29 9.30
N SER A 45 3.42 -3.21 8.96
CA SER A 45 3.29 -1.94 9.70
C SER A 45 1.88 -1.36 9.62
N TYR A 46 1.10 -1.67 8.57
CA TYR A 46 -0.27 -1.19 8.47
C TYR A 46 -1.16 -1.80 9.55
N PHE A 47 -0.82 -2.99 10.03
CA PHE A 47 -1.68 -3.76 10.94
C PHE A 47 -1.15 -3.79 12.36
N ASN A 48 0.07 -3.32 12.58
CA ASN A 48 0.70 -3.33 13.91
C ASN A 48 0.66 -1.99 14.62
N ARG A 49 0.12 -0.95 13.99
CA ARG A 49 0.09 0.39 14.56
C ARG A 49 -1.10 0.54 15.50
N LYS A 50 -0.89 1.24 16.60
CA LYS A 50 -1.98 1.63 17.50
C LYS A 50 -2.68 2.87 16.99
N THR A 51 -1.92 3.77 16.36
CA THR A 51 -2.46 5.02 15.79
C THR A 51 -1.93 5.20 14.38
N TYR A 52 -2.67 5.97 13.59
CA TYR A 52 -2.31 6.25 12.20
C TYR A 52 -2.09 7.74 12.01
N GLU A 53 -1.22 8.08 11.04
CA GLU A 53 -0.86 9.47 10.76
C GLU A 53 -2.08 10.33 10.43
N ASN A 54 -3.07 9.74 9.77
CA ASN A 54 -4.28 10.46 9.40
C ASN A 54 -5.45 9.50 9.26
N ASN A 55 -6.64 10.07 9.16
CA ASN A 55 -7.86 9.27 9.08
C ASN A 55 -7.97 8.48 7.79
N LYS A 56 -7.37 8.99 6.71
CA LYS A 56 -7.44 8.28 5.42
C LYS A 56 -6.67 6.97 5.46
N THR A 57 -5.50 6.96 6.10
CA THR A 57 -4.74 5.73 6.28
C THR A 57 -5.50 4.75 7.16
N LYS A 58 -6.12 5.25 8.21
CA LYS A 58 -6.93 4.41 9.09
C LYS A 58 -8.10 3.77 8.33
N LEU A 59 -8.77 4.55 7.49
CA LEU A 59 -9.87 4.03 6.68
C LEU A 59 -9.38 3.00 5.67
N LEU A 60 -8.22 3.25 5.06
CA LEU A 60 -7.62 2.28 4.14
C LEU A 60 -7.44 0.93 4.84
N VAL A 61 -6.77 0.94 5.99
CA VAL A 61 -6.48 -0.30 6.72
C VAL A 61 -7.77 -1.06 7.05
N ARG A 62 -8.82 -0.34 7.43
CA ARG A 62 -10.11 -0.95 7.76
C ARG A 62 -10.74 -1.67 6.57
N LYS A 63 -10.43 -1.23 5.34
CA LYS A 63 -11.04 -1.79 4.14
C LYS A 63 -10.23 -2.92 3.52
N ILE A 64 -9.01 -3.12 3.96
CA ILE A 64 -8.15 -4.16 3.38
C ILE A 64 -8.69 -5.54 3.77
N ARG A 65 -8.95 -6.36 2.75
CA ARG A 65 -9.42 -7.74 2.95
C ARG A 65 -8.51 -8.76 2.31
N ASP A 66 -7.61 -8.31 1.42
CA ASP A 66 -6.66 -9.18 0.76
C ASP A 66 -5.44 -8.37 0.35
N ILE A 67 -4.32 -9.05 0.17
CA ILE A 67 -3.05 -8.41 -0.19
C ILE A 67 -2.33 -9.32 -1.17
N GLU A 68 -1.79 -8.72 -2.24
CA GLU A 68 -0.87 -9.41 -3.14
C GLU A 68 0.43 -8.62 -3.20
N TRP A 69 1.52 -9.30 -3.52
CA TRP A 69 2.80 -8.62 -3.63
C TRP A 69 3.61 -9.22 -4.77
N ILE A 70 4.56 -8.41 -5.26
CA ILE A 70 5.48 -8.81 -6.32
C ILE A 70 6.87 -8.40 -5.85
N VAL A 71 7.77 -9.38 -5.75
CA VAL A 71 9.17 -9.11 -5.38
C VAL A 71 9.87 -8.48 -6.59
N ALA A 72 10.63 -7.44 -6.34
CA ALA A 72 11.42 -6.76 -7.37
C ALA A 72 12.91 -6.91 -7.06
N PRO A 73 13.78 -7.02 -8.08
CA PRO A 73 15.22 -7.17 -7.81
C PRO A 73 15.84 -5.97 -7.13
N THR A 74 15.35 -4.77 -7.41
CA THR A 74 15.89 -3.53 -6.84
C THR A 74 14.75 -2.57 -6.49
N GLU A 75 15.11 -1.52 -5.74
CA GLU A 75 14.13 -0.47 -5.43
C GLU A 75 13.69 0.28 -6.68
N GLN A 76 14.57 0.43 -7.66
CA GLN A 76 14.21 1.09 -8.92
C GLN A 76 13.17 0.28 -9.69
N ASP A 77 13.35 -1.03 -9.74
CA ASP A 77 12.36 -1.90 -10.37
C ASP A 77 11.03 -1.84 -9.63
N ALA A 78 11.07 -1.78 -8.31
CA ALA A 78 9.86 -1.64 -7.52
C ALA A 78 9.15 -0.32 -7.80
N LEU A 79 9.91 0.77 -7.95
CA LEU A 79 9.34 2.08 -8.26
C LEU A 79 8.64 2.07 -9.62
N LEU A 80 9.31 1.50 -10.61
CA LEU A 80 8.74 1.41 -11.96
C LEU A 80 7.45 0.60 -11.96
N LEU A 81 7.48 -0.54 -11.28
CA LEU A 81 6.31 -1.41 -11.19
C LEU A 81 5.17 -0.72 -10.44
N GLU A 82 5.48 -0.02 -9.34
CA GLU A 82 4.48 0.74 -8.60
C GLU A 82 3.80 1.77 -9.51
N ASN A 83 4.60 2.55 -10.25
CA ASN A 83 4.05 3.56 -11.15
C ASN A 83 3.14 2.94 -12.20
N ASN A 84 3.54 1.82 -12.78
CA ASN A 84 2.73 1.14 -13.79
C ASN A 84 1.41 0.63 -13.21
N LEU A 85 1.45 0.05 -12.02
CA LEU A 85 0.25 -0.47 -11.38
C LEU A 85 -0.70 0.66 -10.96
N ILE A 86 -0.16 1.77 -10.48
CA ILE A 86 -0.99 2.92 -10.13
C ILE A 86 -1.69 3.46 -11.37
N LYS A 87 -0.99 3.53 -12.50
CA LYS A 87 -1.60 3.99 -13.75
C LYS A 87 -2.69 3.03 -14.22
N GLU A 88 -2.46 1.75 -14.06
CA GLU A 88 -3.40 0.73 -14.52
C GLU A 88 -4.66 0.71 -13.66
N TYR A 89 -4.51 0.66 -12.36
CA TYR A 89 -5.63 0.48 -11.44
C TYR A 89 -6.23 1.78 -10.90
N ARG A 90 -5.47 2.85 -10.90
CA ARG A 90 -5.89 4.16 -10.34
C ARG A 90 -6.54 3.98 -8.97
N PRO A 91 -5.83 3.37 -8.00
CA PRO A 91 -6.45 3.03 -6.73
C PRO A 91 -6.87 4.27 -5.97
N VAL A 92 -8.06 4.24 -5.38
CA VAL A 92 -8.65 5.42 -4.74
C VAL A 92 -7.77 5.98 -3.62
N TYR A 93 -7.15 5.12 -2.83
CA TYR A 93 -6.34 5.60 -1.70
C TYR A 93 -4.97 6.13 -2.13
N ASN A 94 -4.47 5.74 -3.29
CA ASN A 94 -3.27 6.40 -3.82
C ASN A 94 -3.57 7.87 -4.12
N ILE A 95 -4.74 8.14 -4.67
CA ILE A 95 -5.16 9.51 -4.96
C ILE A 95 -5.41 10.28 -3.66
N LEU A 96 -6.17 9.71 -2.74
CA LEU A 96 -6.53 10.38 -1.48
C LEU A 96 -5.32 10.64 -0.60
N LEU A 97 -4.40 9.69 -0.48
CA LEU A 97 -3.22 9.87 0.36
C LEU A 97 -2.21 10.81 -0.27
N LYS A 98 -2.13 10.83 -1.59
CA LYS A 98 -1.27 11.78 -2.28
C LYS A 98 -1.73 13.21 -2.02
N ASP A 99 -3.03 13.44 -2.04
CA ASP A 99 -3.58 14.77 -1.77
C ASP A 99 -3.19 15.27 -0.39
N ASP A 100 -3.15 14.39 0.58
CA ASP A 100 -2.76 14.75 1.94
C ASP A 100 -1.31 15.21 2.02
N LYS A 101 -0.47 14.73 1.13
CA LYS A 101 0.96 15.03 1.15
C LYS A 101 1.34 16.22 0.30
N THR A 102 0.42 16.67 -0.50
CA THR A 102 0.71 17.79 -1.41
C THR A 102 0.83 19.06 -0.66
N PHE A 103 1.54 19.53 -1.06
CA PHE A 103 1.74 20.67 -0.60
C PHE A 103 2.30 21.46 -1.52
N PRO A 104 2.27 21.99 -1.81
CA PRO A 104 2.51 22.74 -2.69
C PRO A 104 2.89 22.63 -3.99
N PHE A 105 2.80 22.06 -4.38
CA PHE A 105 3.14 21.93 -5.40
C PHE A 105 2.86 22.13 -6.30
N ILE A 106 2.59 22.05 -6.02
CA ILE A 106 2.34 22.15 -6.77
C ILE A 106 2.33 22.69 -7.45
N VAL A 107 2.40 22.94 -7.31
CA VAL A 107 2.27 23.39 -7.87
C VAL A 107 2.36 23.51 -8.79
N LEU A 108 2.40 23.26 -8.78
CA LEU A 108 2.33 23.35 -9.55
C LEU A 108 2.28 23.78 -10.39
N LYS A 109 2.29 23.89 -10.46
CA LYS A 109 2.16 24.31 -11.17
C LYS A 109 2.03 24.42 -11.96
N ASN A 110 2.05 24.39 -11.77
CA ASN A 110 1.89 24.60 -12.44
C ASN A 110 1.76 24.76 -13.05
#